data_a274666146b027091beafd11aed3cabd
#
_entry.id   a274666146b027091beafd11aed3cabd
#
_cell.length_a   1.000
_cell.length_b   1.000
_cell.length_c   1.000
_cell.angle_alpha   90.00
_cell.angle_beta   90.00
_cell.angle_gamma   90.00
#
_symmetry.space_group_name_H-M   'P 1'
#
loop_
_entity.id
_entity.type
_entity.pdbx_description
1 polymer ?
#
loop_
_entity_poly.entity_id
_entity_poly.type
_entity_poly.pdbx_seq_one_letter_code
_entity_poly.pdbx_strand_id
1 'polypeptide(L)'
;MKALRIILAGIILYGISNNSYSQTTDIQDATIYKTELFGSAATGSNTPFWMVSNRYGIVPQEAGNGLLNAGVFHNQHFGKGFRWGAGLDIVAAVPRYRNVFIQQAYAEIGYKSLLLSVGSKERYNSLWDRNLSSGDMVQSTNARPIPEVNLSMPEFTLVPLTKGWLQVRGDFAMGRSFDTDYLKDFANSKQVYIKNVLWHHKSFFFQIKDTENDFPLSLTVGVQHYAQWGGTSTDPKIGKQPQSFKDMIRVICGQKGGSDATLSDQINVLGSHYGSYDFKLSYTEKDWGAHIYYQHYFNDKSGMEFANKTDGLWGLQFDLPFLPWLNKVVAEYLVTMNQSGPMHFILFDRDKWQGGRGGGNDDYYNNGEYTTGFSYFNRGIGSPLIPSPEYNTDGSLGFKNNRVKSWHFAAEGDINTQLSYRVLFTAMNGWGTSYFPFLNKKFGTSSLVDINYTHPKLQGWKFSGSVAADTGTMLGKSVGFSLGVTKTGILKAW
;
A
#
# COMPACT_ATOMS: atom_id res chain seq x y z
N MET A 1 23.85 8.36 -34.25
CA MET A 1 23.76 7.82 -32.90
C MET A 1 22.92 8.70 -31.92
N LYS A 2 23.04 10.04 -31.92
CA LYS A 2 22.16 10.89 -31.10
C LYS A 2 20.66 10.82 -31.49
N ALA A 3 20.36 10.79 -32.79
CA ALA A 3 18.99 10.65 -33.28
C ALA A 3 18.35 9.29 -32.96
N LEU A 4 19.12 8.20 -32.92
CA LEU A 4 18.63 6.87 -32.54
C LEU A 4 18.31 6.78 -31.06
N ARG A 5 19.05 7.49 -30.19
CA ARG A 5 18.74 7.59 -28.74
C ARG A 5 17.49 8.41 -28.45
N ILE A 6 17.23 9.45 -29.22
CA ILE A 6 15.99 10.25 -29.11
C ILE A 6 14.78 9.42 -29.62
N ILE A 7 14.96 8.61 -30.66
CA ILE A 7 13.90 7.70 -31.16
C ILE A 7 13.65 6.57 -30.16
N LEU A 8 14.70 5.99 -29.53
CA LEU A 8 14.53 4.99 -28.47
C LEU A 8 13.85 5.59 -27.23
N ALA A 9 14.22 6.81 -26.80
CA ALA A 9 13.54 7.53 -25.71
C ALA A 9 12.07 7.85 -26.07
N GLY A 10 11.80 8.16 -27.32
CA GLY A 10 10.44 8.37 -27.84
C GLY A 10 9.60 7.07 -27.88
N ILE A 11 10.23 5.94 -28.23
CA ILE A 11 9.57 4.61 -28.24
C ILE A 11 9.33 4.12 -26.80
N ILE A 12 10.26 4.37 -25.88
CA ILE A 12 10.08 4.06 -24.45
C ILE A 12 8.97 4.93 -23.86
N LEU A 13 8.88 6.22 -24.22
CA LEU A 13 7.76 7.10 -23.85
C LEU A 13 6.41 6.63 -24.43
N TYR A 14 6.42 5.99 -25.59
CA TYR A 14 5.21 5.45 -26.23
C TYR A 14 4.73 4.13 -25.61
N GLY A 15 5.66 3.31 -25.09
CA GLY A 15 5.34 2.07 -24.35
C GLY A 15 4.99 2.27 -22.87
N ILE A 16 5.32 3.44 -22.30
CA ILE A 16 5.09 3.78 -20.88
C ILE A 16 3.71 4.44 -20.66
N SER A 17 2.94 4.73 -21.73
CA SER A 17 1.70 5.50 -21.63
C SER A 17 0.56 4.83 -20.84
N ASN A 18 0.68 3.56 -20.46
CA ASN A 18 -0.42 2.81 -19.85
C ASN A 18 -0.37 2.66 -18.32
N ASN A 19 0.61 3.24 -17.62
CA ASN A 19 0.68 3.09 -16.16
C ASN A 19 0.80 4.45 -15.47
N SER A 20 -0.27 4.86 -14.87
CA SER A 20 -0.39 6.10 -14.12
C SER A 20 0.36 6.03 -12.78
N TYR A 21 1.07 7.04 -12.41
CA TYR A 21 1.51 7.45 -11.08
C TYR A 21 2.93 7.13 -10.58
N SER A 22 3.67 6.10 -11.02
CA SER A 22 5.08 5.97 -10.55
C SER A 22 6.12 5.70 -11.64
N GLN A 23 5.73 5.64 -12.88
CA GLN A 23 6.65 5.28 -13.98
C GLN A 23 7.56 6.41 -14.47
N THR A 24 7.43 7.60 -13.94
CA THR A 24 8.37 8.69 -14.26
C THR A 24 9.79 8.43 -13.74
N THR A 25 9.98 7.49 -12.80
CA THR A 25 11.30 7.13 -12.25
C THR A 25 12.03 6.06 -13.04
N ASP A 26 11.37 5.40 -13.99
CA ASP A 26 11.96 4.29 -14.74
C ASP A 26 12.77 4.73 -15.97
N ILE A 27 12.77 6.02 -16.32
CA ILE A 27 13.64 6.56 -17.36
C ILE A 27 15.07 6.60 -16.82
N GLN A 28 15.89 5.68 -17.29
CA GLN A 28 17.30 5.61 -16.91
C GLN A 28 18.06 6.82 -17.44
N ASP A 29 19.00 7.32 -16.61
CA ASP A 29 19.89 8.41 -16.95
C ASP A 29 19.19 9.72 -17.36
N ALA A 30 18.18 10.11 -16.60
CA ALA A 30 17.43 11.34 -16.85
C ALA A 30 16.98 12.06 -15.57
N THR A 31 16.79 13.36 -15.70
CA THR A 31 15.97 14.18 -14.79
C THR A 31 14.66 14.47 -15.47
N ILE A 32 13.57 14.08 -14.84
CA ILE A 32 12.21 14.24 -15.35
C ILE A 32 11.39 15.14 -14.42
N TYR A 33 10.38 15.79 -14.97
CA TYR A 33 9.37 16.48 -14.18
C TYR A 33 7.99 15.90 -14.45
N LYS A 34 7.13 16.01 -13.45
CA LYS A 34 5.70 15.70 -13.52
C LYS A 34 4.93 16.84 -12.89
N THR A 35 3.87 17.29 -13.55
CA THR A 35 2.86 18.16 -12.96
C THR A 35 1.50 17.56 -13.20
N GLU A 36 0.60 17.62 -12.21
CA GLU A 36 -0.76 17.12 -12.30
C GLU A 36 -1.71 18.13 -11.68
N LEU A 37 -2.72 18.54 -12.45
CA LEU A 37 -3.89 19.24 -11.96
C LEU A 37 -5.06 18.26 -11.96
N PHE A 38 -5.72 18.11 -10.83
CA PHE A 38 -6.86 17.22 -10.66
C PHE A 38 -7.95 17.91 -9.86
N GLY A 39 -9.20 17.66 -10.20
CA GLY A 39 -10.36 18.11 -9.45
C GLY A 39 -11.48 17.08 -9.48
N SER A 40 -12.23 16.98 -8.40
CA SER A 40 -13.42 16.15 -8.32
C SER A 40 -14.59 16.85 -7.65
N ALA A 41 -15.80 16.42 -8.00
CA ALA A 41 -17.03 16.82 -7.35
C ALA A 41 -17.96 15.62 -7.20
N ALA A 42 -18.68 15.55 -6.08
CA ALA A 42 -19.58 14.45 -5.78
C ALA A 42 -20.87 14.93 -5.10
N THR A 43 -21.91 14.10 -5.18
CA THR A 43 -23.25 14.41 -4.61
C THR A 43 -23.36 14.08 -3.12
N GLY A 44 -22.49 13.20 -2.59
CA GLY A 44 -22.48 12.80 -1.19
C GLY A 44 -21.67 13.74 -0.30
N SER A 45 -21.42 13.36 0.93
CA SER A 45 -20.49 14.05 1.85
C SER A 45 -19.02 13.79 1.49
N ASN A 46 -18.76 12.66 0.86
CA ASN A 46 -17.42 12.18 0.51
C ASN A 46 -17.30 11.99 -1.01
N THR A 47 -16.09 12.18 -1.52
CA THR A 47 -15.68 11.70 -2.83
C THR A 47 -15.80 10.17 -2.87
N PRO A 48 -16.33 9.57 -3.96
CA PRO A 48 -16.45 8.13 -4.07
C PRO A 48 -15.15 7.38 -3.78
N PHE A 49 -15.28 6.25 -3.12
CA PHE A 49 -14.21 5.45 -2.55
C PHE A 49 -13.03 5.19 -3.49
N TRP A 50 -13.29 4.73 -4.72
CA TRP A 50 -12.22 4.42 -5.67
C TRP A 50 -11.55 5.65 -6.31
N MET A 51 -12.13 6.84 -6.18
CA MET A 51 -11.45 8.08 -6.56
C MET A 51 -10.40 8.51 -5.54
N VAL A 52 -10.52 8.06 -4.30
CA VAL A 52 -9.67 8.43 -3.15
C VAL A 52 -8.68 7.33 -2.79
N SER A 53 -9.13 6.07 -2.83
CA SER A 53 -8.34 4.91 -2.40
C SER A 53 -7.22 4.56 -3.37
N ASN A 54 -6.14 3.99 -2.84
CA ASN A 54 -4.96 3.58 -3.60
C ASN A 54 -4.33 4.71 -4.44
N ARG A 55 -4.36 5.93 -3.91
CA ARG A 55 -3.79 7.15 -4.51
C ARG A 55 -2.75 7.82 -3.61
N TYR A 56 -2.02 7.02 -2.85
CA TYR A 56 -1.01 7.47 -1.90
C TYR A 56 -1.47 8.61 -0.97
N GLY A 57 -2.75 8.61 -0.62
CA GLY A 57 -3.32 9.60 0.26
C GLY A 57 -3.26 11.05 -0.22
N ILE A 58 -3.11 11.32 -1.51
CA ILE A 58 -3.05 12.70 -2.03
C ILE A 58 -4.42 13.33 -2.30
N VAL A 59 -5.42 12.51 -2.65
CA VAL A 59 -6.77 12.99 -2.95
C VAL A 59 -7.54 13.19 -1.64
N PRO A 60 -8.07 14.40 -1.39
CA PRO A 60 -8.95 14.65 -0.25
C PRO A 60 -10.23 13.82 -0.30
N GLN A 61 -10.78 13.50 0.88
CA GLN A 61 -12.00 12.71 1.00
C GLN A 61 -13.26 13.52 0.73
N GLU A 62 -13.23 14.83 0.94
CA GLU A 62 -14.36 15.72 0.83
C GLU A 62 -14.94 15.73 -0.59
N ALA A 63 -16.27 15.85 -0.72
CA ALA A 63 -17.03 15.68 -1.95
C ALA A 63 -16.62 16.64 -3.07
N GLY A 64 -16.16 17.84 -2.73
CA GLY A 64 -15.59 18.81 -3.68
C GLY A 64 -14.12 19.05 -3.35
N ASN A 65 -13.21 18.66 -4.23
CA ASN A 65 -11.78 18.82 -3.97
C ASN A 65 -11.00 19.10 -5.25
N GLY A 66 -9.80 19.63 -5.04
CA GLY A 66 -8.83 19.83 -6.10
C GLY A 66 -7.41 19.70 -5.59
N LEU A 67 -6.50 19.28 -6.45
CA LEU A 67 -5.08 19.23 -6.14
C LEU A 67 -4.22 19.67 -7.33
N LEU A 68 -3.09 20.26 -7.00
CA LEU A 68 -1.97 20.47 -7.89
C LEU A 68 -0.76 19.70 -7.31
N ASN A 69 -0.22 18.80 -8.09
CA ASN A 69 1.00 18.07 -7.77
C ASN A 69 2.12 18.50 -8.70
N ALA A 70 3.33 18.71 -8.17
CA ALA A 70 4.51 19.04 -8.97
C ALA A 70 5.73 18.33 -8.39
N GLY A 71 6.38 17.54 -9.23
CA GLY A 71 7.55 16.74 -8.85
C GLY A 71 8.68 16.80 -9.86
N VAL A 72 9.91 16.65 -9.36
CA VAL A 72 11.14 16.45 -10.13
C VAL A 72 11.84 15.22 -9.60
N PHE A 73 12.23 14.34 -10.51
CA PHE A 73 12.86 13.06 -10.20
C PHE A 73 14.11 12.89 -11.06
N HIS A 74 15.16 12.45 -10.41
CA HIS A 74 16.44 12.17 -11.05
C HIS A 74 16.84 10.71 -10.86
N ASN A 75 17.35 10.09 -11.92
CA ASN A 75 17.99 8.78 -11.87
C ASN A 75 19.16 8.76 -12.83
N GLN A 76 20.32 8.29 -12.37
CA GLN A 76 21.52 8.23 -13.19
C GLN A 76 22.41 7.05 -12.81
N HIS A 77 22.87 6.32 -13.84
CA HIS A 77 23.90 5.30 -13.69
C HIS A 77 25.29 5.92 -13.81
N PHE A 78 26.24 5.40 -13.06
CA PHE A 78 27.64 5.81 -13.13
C PHE A 78 28.56 4.65 -12.79
N GLY A 79 29.76 4.66 -13.37
CA GLY A 79 30.72 3.60 -13.14
C GLY A 79 30.20 2.20 -13.51
N LYS A 80 30.70 1.17 -12.83
CA LYS A 80 30.33 -0.22 -13.06
C LYS A 80 29.26 -0.68 -12.08
N GLY A 81 27.99 -0.48 -12.43
CA GLY A 81 26.83 -0.99 -11.68
C GLY A 81 26.37 -0.11 -10.53
N PHE A 82 26.84 1.13 -10.43
CA PHE A 82 26.31 2.13 -9.50
C PHE A 82 25.20 2.95 -10.15
N ARG A 83 24.24 3.36 -9.34
CA ARG A 83 23.21 4.35 -9.69
C ARG A 83 22.91 5.24 -8.50
N TRP A 84 22.46 6.45 -8.74
CA TRP A 84 21.91 7.32 -7.73
C TRP A 84 20.63 7.97 -8.23
N GLY A 85 19.79 8.35 -7.32
CA GLY A 85 18.54 9.01 -7.62
C GLY A 85 18.12 9.95 -6.51
N ALA A 86 17.26 10.89 -6.86
CA ALA A 86 16.62 11.78 -5.90
C ALA A 86 15.25 12.20 -6.43
N GLY A 87 14.31 12.46 -5.54
CA GLY A 87 12.99 12.95 -5.91
C GLY A 87 12.45 13.96 -4.92
N LEU A 88 11.80 14.98 -5.45
CA LEU A 88 11.00 15.93 -4.68
C LEU A 88 9.65 16.07 -5.35
N ASP A 89 8.58 15.82 -4.60
CA ASP A 89 7.21 15.90 -5.05
C ASP A 89 6.36 16.65 -4.03
N ILE A 90 5.73 17.75 -4.46
CA ILE A 90 4.94 18.65 -3.62
C ILE A 90 3.50 18.61 -4.10
N VAL A 91 2.56 18.50 -3.17
CA VAL A 91 1.13 18.53 -3.42
C VAL A 91 0.51 19.75 -2.73
N ALA A 92 -0.27 20.51 -3.48
CA ALA A 92 -1.23 21.47 -2.96
C ALA A 92 -2.63 20.89 -3.16
N ALA A 93 -3.41 20.69 -2.07
CA ALA A 93 -4.74 20.07 -2.13
C ALA A 93 -5.73 20.83 -1.25
N VAL A 94 -6.96 20.97 -1.71
CA VAL A 94 -8.06 21.65 -1.01
C VAL A 94 -9.35 20.84 -1.16
N PRO A 95 -10.16 20.75 -0.09
CA PRO A 95 -9.85 21.08 1.31
C PRO A 95 -8.93 20.00 1.93
N ARG A 96 -8.01 20.40 2.79
CA ARG A 96 -7.15 19.49 3.52
C ARG A 96 -6.60 20.15 4.78
N TYR A 97 -6.18 19.33 5.77
CA TYR A 97 -5.54 19.77 7.02
C TYR A 97 -4.36 20.73 6.80
N ARG A 98 -3.46 20.42 5.88
CA ARG A 98 -2.45 21.35 5.35
C ARG A 98 -2.58 21.37 3.84
N ASN A 99 -2.92 22.52 3.30
CA ASN A 99 -3.15 22.66 1.87
C ASN A 99 -1.92 22.41 1.00
N VAL A 100 -0.71 22.57 1.56
CA VAL A 100 0.55 22.27 0.86
C VAL A 100 1.38 21.32 1.71
N PHE A 101 1.89 20.26 1.10
CA PHE A 101 2.74 19.28 1.77
C PHE A 101 3.70 18.60 0.81
N ILE A 102 4.81 18.11 1.36
CA ILE A 102 5.75 17.27 0.65
C ILE A 102 5.18 15.85 0.62
N GLN A 103 4.94 15.31 -0.57
CA GLN A 103 4.50 13.94 -0.77
C GLN A 103 5.69 12.99 -0.83
N GLN A 104 6.70 13.36 -1.62
CA GLN A 104 7.96 12.63 -1.70
C GLN A 104 9.13 13.59 -1.54
N ALA A 105 10.13 13.20 -0.75
CA ALA A 105 11.44 13.83 -0.69
C ALA A 105 12.44 12.74 -0.30
N TYR A 106 13.23 12.28 -1.25
CA TYR A 106 14.16 11.18 -1.03
C TYR A 106 15.46 11.33 -1.84
N ALA A 107 16.49 10.66 -1.34
CA ALA A 107 17.71 10.38 -2.07
C ALA A 107 18.03 8.89 -1.99
N GLU A 108 18.63 8.34 -3.02
CA GLU A 108 18.98 6.93 -3.08
C GLU A 108 20.31 6.68 -3.79
N ILE A 109 20.98 5.62 -3.37
CA ILE A 109 22.18 5.10 -4.02
C ILE A 109 22.04 3.58 -4.18
N GLY A 110 22.36 3.08 -5.34
CA GLY A 110 22.29 1.67 -5.67
C GLY A 110 23.61 1.12 -6.17
N TYR A 111 23.84 -0.13 -5.89
CA TYR A 111 24.92 -0.93 -6.45
C TYR A 111 24.38 -2.28 -6.91
N LYS A 112 24.40 -2.52 -8.22
CA LYS A 112 23.78 -3.71 -8.82
C LYS A 112 22.30 -3.82 -8.40
N SER A 113 21.91 -4.93 -7.75
CA SER A 113 20.54 -5.17 -7.28
C SER A 113 20.22 -4.48 -5.94
N LEU A 114 21.21 -4.01 -5.19
CA LEU A 114 20.98 -3.36 -3.90
C LEU A 114 20.68 -1.87 -4.09
N LEU A 115 19.74 -1.35 -3.29
CA LEU A 115 19.34 0.04 -3.26
C LEU A 115 19.16 0.49 -1.82
N LEU A 116 19.91 1.52 -1.40
CA LEU A 116 19.69 2.24 -0.17
C LEU A 116 18.97 3.55 -0.49
N SER A 117 17.83 3.78 0.12
CA SER A 117 17.08 5.05 0.00
C SER A 117 16.80 5.66 1.36
N VAL A 118 16.80 6.99 1.42
CA VAL A 118 16.50 7.77 2.63
C VAL A 118 15.46 8.82 2.28
N GLY A 119 14.39 8.90 3.06
CA GLY A 119 13.32 9.87 2.90
C GLY A 119 11.96 9.26 2.63
N SER A 120 11.04 10.10 2.17
CA SER A 120 9.67 9.74 1.85
C SER A 120 9.56 9.38 0.38
N LYS A 121 9.33 8.11 0.06
CA LYS A 121 9.22 7.61 -1.33
C LYS A 121 8.00 6.72 -1.47
N GLU A 122 7.19 6.96 -2.49
CA GLU A 122 6.06 6.08 -2.85
C GLU A 122 6.57 4.70 -3.27
N ARG A 123 6.05 3.65 -2.62
CA ARG A 123 6.39 2.24 -2.88
C ARG A 123 5.12 1.42 -3.00
N TYR A 124 5.19 0.32 -3.69
CA TYR A 124 4.12 -0.68 -3.73
C TYR A 124 4.71 -2.08 -3.86
N ASN A 125 3.96 -3.08 -3.43
CA ASN A 125 4.33 -4.47 -3.64
C ASN A 125 3.96 -4.86 -5.08
N SER A 126 4.95 -5.03 -5.94
CA SER A 126 4.78 -5.40 -7.35
C SER A 126 4.30 -6.85 -7.57
N LEU A 127 4.01 -7.59 -6.49
CA LEU A 127 3.42 -8.92 -6.58
C LEU A 127 1.96 -8.85 -7.07
N TRP A 128 1.26 -7.76 -6.74
CA TRP A 128 -0.12 -7.48 -7.13
C TRP A 128 -0.17 -6.45 -8.27
N ASP A 129 -1.24 -6.51 -9.07
CA ASP A 129 -1.43 -5.47 -10.07
C ASP A 129 -1.72 -4.12 -9.41
N ARG A 130 -0.95 -3.11 -9.76
CA ARG A 130 -1.04 -1.80 -9.14
C ARG A 130 -2.35 -1.06 -9.45
N ASN A 131 -2.87 -1.24 -10.65
CA ASN A 131 -4.04 -0.51 -11.14
C ASN A 131 -5.35 -1.21 -10.81
N LEU A 132 -5.33 -2.55 -10.81
CA LEU A 132 -6.53 -3.37 -10.76
C LEU A 132 -6.73 -4.08 -9.44
N SER A 133 -5.67 -4.36 -8.66
CA SER A 133 -5.83 -4.95 -7.33
C SER A 133 -6.53 -4.00 -6.36
N SER A 134 -7.36 -4.55 -5.49
CA SER A 134 -7.98 -3.82 -4.39
C SER A 134 -6.97 -3.31 -3.36
N GLY A 135 -5.76 -3.84 -3.35
CA GLY A 135 -4.63 -3.40 -2.53
C GLY A 135 -4.11 -4.47 -1.58
N ASP A 136 -2.79 -4.49 -1.42
CA ASP A 136 -2.07 -5.33 -0.47
C ASP A 136 -2.56 -5.10 0.97
N MET A 137 -2.68 -6.16 1.76
CA MET A 137 -3.15 -6.07 3.15
C MET A 137 -2.08 -5.50 4.11
N VAL A 138 -0.82 -5.44 3.70
CA VAL A 138 0.30 -4.94 4.52
C VAL A 138 0.90 -3.66 3.96
N GLN A 139 1.11 -3.56 2.64
CA GLN A 139 1.67 -2.37 2.00
C GLN A 139 0.91 -2.03 0.70
N SER A 140 -0.22 -1.36 0.85
CA SER A 140 -0.96 -0.83 -0.29
C SER A 140 -0.44 0.55 -0.72
N THR A 141 -1.04 1.09 -1.78
CA THR A 141 -0.80 2.47 -2.23
C THR A 141 -1.81 3.46 -1.63
N ASN A 142 -2.48 3.11 -0.53
CA ASN A 142 -3.59 3.90 0.02
C ASN A 142 -3.12 5.07 0.89
N ALA A 143 -2.14 4.85 1.78
CA ALA A 143 -1.60 5.89 2.66
C ALA A 143 -0.43 6.65 2.01
N ARG A 144 -0.11 7.82 2.55
CA ARG A 144 1.11 8.58 2.21
C ARG A 144 2.36 7.78 2.59
N PRO A 145 3.49 7.96 1.87
CA PRO A 145 4.73 7.29 2.23
C PRO A 145 5.27 7.82 3.57
N ILE A 146 5.67 6.91 4.44
CA ILE A 146 6.34 7.21 5.70
C ILE A 146 7.81 7.52 5.39
N PRO A 147 8.39 8.62 5.92
CA PRO A 147 9.83 8.86 5.80
C PRO A 147 10.64 7.77 6.52
N GLU A 148 11.61 7.19 5.81
CA GLU A 148 12.36 6.03 6.29
C GLU A 148 13.77 5.93 5.68
N VAL A 149 14.61 5.13 6.31
CA VAL A 149 15.83 4.56 5.71
C VAL A 149 15.47 3.14 5.28
N ASN A 150 15.62 2.83 4.00
CA ASN A 150 15.24 1.56 3.40
C ASN A 150 16.40 0.97 2.60
N LEU A 151 16.81 -0.23 2.96
CA LEU A 151 17.74 -1.06 2.19
C LEU A 151 16.93 -2.13 1.47
N SER A 152 17.01 -2.18 0.15
CA SER A 152 16.17 -3.08 -0.64
C SER A 152 16.90 -3.74 -1.81
N MET A 153 16.33 -4.83 -2.26
CA MET A 153 16.49 -5.43 -3.57
C MET A 153 15.11 -5.31 -4.24
N PRO A 154 14.83 -4.20 -4.95
CA PRO A 154 13.46 -3.92 -5.44
C PRO A 154 13.00 -4.88 -6.53
N GLU A 155 13.92 -5.43 -7.30
CA GLU A 155 13.64 -6.37 -8.39
C GLU A 155 14.08 -7.80 -8.00
N PHE A 156 13.38 -8.80 -8.57
CA PHE A 156 13.78 -10.19 -8.43
C PHE A 156 15.17 -10.41 -9.02
N THR A 157 16.12 -10.80 -8.19
CA THR A 157 17.53 -11.00 -8.53
C THR A 157 17.86 -12.48 -8.48
N LEU A 158 18.51 -12.97 -9.53
CA LEU A 158 18.95 -14.36 -9.63
C LEU A 158 19.94 -14.71 -8.51
N VAL A 159 19.66 -15.83 -7.84
CA VAL A 159 20.59 -16.41 -6.86
C VAL A 159 21.69 -17.16 -7.62
N PRO A 160 22.97 -16.85 -7.39
CA PRO A 160 24.07 -17.57 -8.03
C PRO A 160 23.98 -19.09 -7.80
N LEU A 161 24.46 -19.87 -8.77
CA LEU A 161 24.51 -21.33 -8.74
C LEU A 161 23.16 -22.07 -8.84
N THR A 162 22.06 -21.37 -9.05
CA THR A 162 20.72 -21.97 -9.16
C THR A 162 20.28 -22.23 -10.61
N LYS A 163 21.18 -22.09 -11.58
CA LYS A 163 20.91 -22.30 -13.01
C LYS A 163 19.66 -21.53 -13.51
N GLY A 164 19.54 -20.26 -13.10
CA GLY A 164 18.43 -19.40 -13.54
C GLY A 164 17.06 -19.65 -12.88
N TRP A 165 16.94 -20.62 -11.95
CA TRP A 165 15.64 -21.00 -11.40
C TRP A 165 15.21 -20.21 -10.18
N LEU A 166 16.14 -19.81 -9.30
CA LEU A 166 15.79 -19.16 -8.05
C LEU A 166 16.12 -17.67 -8.09
N GLN A 167 15.16 -16.86 -7.76
CA GLN A 167 15.29 -15.42 -7.62
C GLN A 167 14.82 -14.97 -6.24
N VAL A 168 15.38 -13.87 -5.75
CA VAL A 168 15.02 -13.27 -4.45
C VAL A 168 14.78 -11.78 -4.61
N ARG A 169 13.87 -11.26 -3.79
CA ARG A 169 13.58 -9.84 -3.63
C ARG A 169 13.28 -9.56 -2.17
N GLY A 170 13.52 -8.35 -1.69
CA GLY A 170 13.14 -7.97 -0.34
C GLY A 170 13.59 -6.58 0.04
N ASP A 171 13.19 -6.17 1.23
CA ASP A 171 13.56 -4.89 1.80
C ASP A 171 13.61 -4.93 3.32
N PHE A 172 14.27 -3.93 3.89
CA PHE A 172 14.37 -3.69 5.32
C PHE A 172 14.39 -2.20 5.57
N ALA A 173 13.46 -1.69 6.38
CA ALA A 173 13.34 -0.27 6.62
C ALA A 173 13.08 0.09 8.07
N MET A 174 13.49 1.31 8.42
CA MET A 174 13.20 2.00 9.65
C MET A 174 12.71 3.41 9.34
N GLY A 175 11.54 3.76 9.86
CA GLY A 175 10.87 5.03 9.59
C GLY A 175 10.33 5.70 10.85
N ARG A 176 9.72 6.88 10.64
CA ARG A 176 9.08 7.65 11.70
C ARG A 176 7.87 8.41 11.16
N SER A 177 6.79 8.46 11.98
CA SER A 177 5.60 9.28 11.70
C SER A 177 5.85 10.76 11.91
N PHE A 178 5.18 11.58 11.07
CA PHE A 178 5.14 13.03 11.15
C PHE A 178 3.70 13.57 11.12
N ASP A 179 2.75 12.79 11.60
CA ASP A 179 1.32 13.10 11.60
C ASP A 179 0.78 13.59 12.96
N THR A 180 1.64 13.84 13.92
CA THR A 180 1.26 14.23 15.30
C THR A 180 0.33 15.44 15.35
N ASP A 181 0.63 16.50 14.57
CA ASP A 181 -0.22 17.71 14.55
C ASP A 181 -1.59 17.42 13.91
N TYR A 182 -1.61 16.60 12.85
CA TYR A 182 -2.84 16.15 12.23
C TYR A 182 -3.72 15.36 13.22
N LEU A 183 -3.12 14.43 13.94
CA LEU A 183 -3.83 13.63 14.96
C LEU A 183 -4.39 14.50 16.09
N LYS A 184 -3.65 15.51 16.51
CA LYS A 184 -4.11 16.47 17.53
C LYS A 184 -5.36 17.23 17.08
N ASP A 185 -5.44 17.61 15.81
CA ASP A 185 -6.58 18.37 15.28
C ASP A 185 -7.77 17.46 14.93
N PHE A 186 -7.50 16.22 14.50
CA PHE A 186 -8.53 15.25 14.15
C PHE A 186 -9.20 14.60 15.37
N ALA A 187 -8.39 14.18 16.35
CA ALA A 187 -8.84 13.37 17.47
C ALA A 187 -9.76 14.16 18.40
N ASN A 188 -10.88 13.59 18.79
CA ASN A 188 -11.70 14.18 19.85
C ASN A 188 -10.97 14.13 21.21
N SER A 189 -11.41 14.94 22.17
CA SER A 189 -10.74 15.14 23.46
C SER A 189 -10.62 13.89 24.36
N LYS A 190 -11.32 12.81 24.03
CA LYS A 190 -11.27 11.53 24.77
C LYS A 190 -10.26 10.56 24.21
N GLN A 191 -9.72 10.83 23.03
CA GLN A 191 -8.78 9.94 22.37
C GLN A 191 -7.36 10.11 22.91
N VAL A 192 -6.71 8.99 23.14
CA VAL A 192 -5.30 8.89 23.47
C VAL A 192 -4.57 8.35 22.26
N TYR A 193 -3.40 8.88 21.93
CA TYR A 193 -2.58 8.42 20.82
C TYR A 193 -1.09 8.57 21.11
N ILE A 194 -0.26 7.90 20.34
CA ILE A 194 1.19 7.98 20.44
C ILE A 194 1.72 8.97 19.42
N LYS A 195 2.50 9.93 19.89
CA LYS A 195 3.22 10.92 19.06
C LYS A 195 4.56 10.38 18.60
N ASN A 196 4.97 10.73 17.35
CA ASN A 196 6.28 10.39 16.82
C ASN A 196 6.56 8.87 16.82
N VAL A 197 5.57 8.08 16.42
CA VAL A 197 5.68 6.63 16.31
C VAL A 197 6.83 6.26 15.39
N LEU A 198 7.62 5.28 15.80
CA LEU A 198 8.64 4.65 14.98
C LEU A 198 8.02 3.49 14.20
N TRP A 199 8.54 3.27 12.99
CA TRP A 199 8.09 2.23 12.09
C TRP A 199 9.24 1.33 11.71
N HIS A 200 8.95 0.06 11.61
CA HIS A 200 9.83 -0.93 11.00
C HIS A 200 9.04 -1.70 9.95
N HIS A 201 9.64 -1.94 8.79
CA HIS A 201 9.13 -2.98 7.91
C HIS A 201 10.25 -3.77 7.26
N LYS A 202 9.91 -4.99 6.87
CA LYS A 202 10.76 -5.88 6.11
C LYS A 202 9.91 -6.79 5.26
N SER A 203 10.44 -7.15 4.11
CA SER A 203 9.85 -8.18 3.25
C SER A 203 10.93 -9.08 2.68
N PHE A 204 10.54 -10.32 2.38
CA PHE A 204 11.41 -11.24 1.67
C PHE A 204 10.59 -12.19 0.82
N PHE A 205 10.96 -12.29 -0.44
CA PHE A 205 10.27 -13.09 -1.45
C PHE A 205 11.25 -14.02 -2.15
N PHE A 206 10.84 -15.27 -2.33
CA PHE A 206 11.46 -16.22 -3.24
C PHE A 206 10.59 -16.40 -4.48
N GLN A 207 11.21 -16.43 -5.64
CA GLN A 207 10.53 -16.79 -6.88
C GLN A 207 11.28 -17.96 -7.54
N ILE A 208 10.54 -19.01 -7.83
CA ILE A 208 10.97 -20.12 -8.67
C ILE A 208 10.41 -19.85 -10.06
N LYS A 209 11.29 -19.54 -11.01
CA LYS A 209 10.96 -19.24 -12.39
C LYS A 209 12.13 -19.62 -13.27
N ASP A 210 11.89 -20.40 -14.32
CA ASP A 210 12.90 -20.65 -15.34
C ASP A 210 13.14 -19.36 -16.15
N THR A 211 14.38 -18.90 -16.19
CA THR A 211 14.79 -17.71 -16.95
C THR A 211 15.59 -18.06 -18.20
N GLU A 212 15.89 -19.36 -18.42
CA GLU A 212 16.74 -19.81 -19.52
C GLU A 212 15.97 -20.56 -20.61
N ASN A 213 14.88 -21.30 -20.26
CA ASN A 213 14.19 -22.22 -21.17
C ASN A 213 12.71 -21.90 -21.39
N ASP A 214 12.25 -20.70 -21.02
CA ASP A 214 10.86 -20.22 -21.21
C ASP A 214 9.77 -21.15 -20.60
N PHE A 215 10.10 -21.83 -19.48
CA PHE A 215 9.09 -22.63 -18.79
C PHE A 215 7.98 -21.73 -18.24
N PRO A 216 6.70 -21.96 -18.59
CA PRO A 216 5.65 -20.97 -18.39
C PRO A 216 5.21 -20.81 -16.93
N LEU A 217 5.50 -21.79 -16.06
CA LEU A 217 5.09 -21.75 -14.65
C LEU A 217 6.13 -21.02 -13.78
N SER A 218 5.65 -20.18 -12.89
CA SER A 218 6.44 -19.62 -11.81
C SER A 218 5.66 -19.61 -10.49
N LEU A 219 6.40 -19.80 -9.40
CA LEU A 219 5.85 -19.73 -8.03
C LEU A 219 6.61 -18.65 -7.26
N THR A 220 5.90 -17.71 -6.69
CA THR A 220 6.44 -16.74 -5.74
C THR A 220 5.85 -16.98 -4.36
N VAL A 221 6.72 -17.01 -3.36
CA VAL A 221 6.35 -17.14 -1.94
C VAL A 221 7.09 -16.06 -1.18
N GLY A 222 6.42 -15.39 -0.25
CA GLY A 222 7.06 -14.34 0.53
C GLY A 222 6.44 -14.10 1.88
N VAL A 223 7.10 -13.23 2.63
CA VAL A 223 6.64 -12.72 3.91
C VAL A 223 6.83 -11.21 3.94
N GLN A 224 5.81 -10.50 4.43
CA GLN A 224 5.87 -9.09 4.77
C GLN A 224 5.64 -8.92 6.26
N HIS A 225 6.29 -7.92 6.85
CA HIS A 225 6.11 -7.57 8.24
C HIS A 225 6.29 -6.07 8.44
N TYR A 226 5.32 -5.45 9.09
CA TYR A 226 5.34 -4.07 9.57
C TYR A 226 5.20 -4.04 11.09
N ALA A 227 5.78 -3.02 11.73
CA ALA A 227 5.60 -2.78 13.15
C ALA A 227 5.59 -1.28 13.48
N GLN A 228 4.68 -0.89 14.38
CA GLN A 228 4.66 0.38 15.09
C GLN A 228 5.30 0.19 16.46
N TRP A 229 6.18 1.10 16.87
CA TRP A 229 6.86 1.02 18.15
C TRP A 229 7.37 2.38 18.63
N GLY A 230 7.83 2.47 19.87
CA GLY A 230 8.37 3.72 20.40
C GLY A 230 7.37 4.87 20.42
N GLY A 231 7.89 6.09 20.43
CA GLY A 231 7.08 7.31 20.52
C GLY A 231 6.70 7.69 21.95
N THR A 232 5.73 8.60 22.10
CA THR A 232 5.28 9.09 23.40
C THR A 232 3.77 9.24 23.40
N SER A 233 3.11 8.55 24.33
CA SER A 233 1.65 8.65 24.52
C SER A 233 1.21 10.03 24.97
N THR A 234 0.03 10.45 24.55
CA THR A 234 -0.66 11.63 25.11
C THR A 234 -1.23 11.38 26.49
N ASP A 235 -1.40 10.13 26.90
CA ASP A 235 -1.69 9.77 28.29
C ASP A 235 -0.40 9.76 29.11
N PRO A 236 -0.26 10.66 30.12
CA PRO A 236 0.93 10.71 30.97
C PRO A 236 1.20 9.41 31.75
N LYS A 237 0.18 8.59 32.00
CA LYS A 237 0.32 7.31 32.72
C LYS A 237 1.04 6.25 31.86
N ILE A 238 0.87 6.32 30.54
CA ILE A 238 1.56 5.45 29.59
C ILE A 238 2.94 6.03 29.24
N GLY A 239 3.00 7.34 28.98
CA GLY A 239 4.23 8.09 28.79
C GLY A 239 5.04 7.66 27.56
N LYS A 240 6.37 7.70 27.71
CA LYS A 240 7.32 7.33 26.64
C LYS A 240 7.38 5.82 26.48
N GLN A 241 7.20 5.35 25.23
CA GLN A 241 7.32 3.93 24.90
C GLN A 241 8.80 3.51 24.74
N PRO A 242 9.13 2.22 24.98
CA PRO A 242 10.48 1.70 24.77
C PRO A 242 10.97 1.99 23.34
N GLN A 243 12.15 2.62 23.22
CA GLN A 243 12.70 3.02 21.92
C GLN A 243 14.24 3.03 21.90
N SER A 244 14.88 2.20 22.75
CA SER A 244 16.31 1.99 22.72
C SER A 244 16.72 1.13 21.53
N PHE A 245 18.03 1.06 21.25
CA PHE A 245 18.56 0.14 20.23
C PHE A 245 18.20 -1.34 20.53
N LYS A 246 18.17 -1.73 21.83
CA LYS A 246 17.74 -3.06 22.25
C LYS A 246 16.27 -3.30 21.89
N ASP A 247 15.41 -2.30 22.07
CA ASP A 247 14.00 -2.40 21.74
C ASP A 247 13.78 -2.47 20.22
N MET A 248 14.58 -1.76 19.43
CA MET A 248 14.60 -1.90 17.99
C MET A 248 14.85 -3.36 17.57
N ILE A 249 15.86 -4.02 18.15
CA ILE A 249 16.14 -5.43 17.86
C ILE A 249 14.98 -6.33 18.28
N ARG A 250 14.35 -6.06 19.44
CA ARG A 250 13.15 -6.79 19.88
C ARG A 250 12.00 -6.70 18.87
N VAL A 251 11.73 -5.50 18.37
CA VAL A 251 10.69 -5.25 17.34
C VAL A 251 11.02 -5.98 16.04
N ILE A 252 12.26 -5.88 15.56
CA ILE A 252 12.72 -6.60 14.36
C ILE A 252 12.49 -8.11 14.49
N CYS A 253 12.74 -8.67 15.67
CA CYS A 253 12.65 -10.12 15.93
C CYS A 253 11.27 -10.55 16.49
N GLY A 254 10.28 -9.64 16.63
CA GLY A 254 8.98 -9.96 17.21
C GLY A 254 9.08 -10.47 18.65
N GLN A 255 9.94 -9.85 19.48
CA GLN A 255 10.17 -10.24 20.87
C GLN A 255 9.38 -9.39 21.85
N LYS A 256 9.21 -9.92 23.05
CA LYS A 256 8.56 -9.23 24.20
C LYS A 256 9.31 -7.96 24.60
N GLY A 257 8.57 -6.98 25.11
CA GLY A 257 9.10 -5.77 25.72
C GLY A 257 9.90 -6.03 27.01
N GLY A 258 10.68 -5.04 27.43
CA GLY A 258 11.38 -5.04 28.70
C GLY A 258 10.47 -4.61 29.87
N SER A 259 11.05 -4.48 31.07
CA SER A 259 10.33 -4.02 32.27
C SER A 259 9.82 -2.57 32.17
N ASP A 260 10.31 -1.83 31.20
CA ASP A 260 9.93 -0.45 30.86
C ASP A 260 8.79 -0.37 29.82
N ALA A 261 8.34 -1.50 29.32
CA ALA A 261 7.20 -1.59 28.41
C ALA A 261 5.86 -1.71 29.17
N THR A 262 4.75 -1.50 28.48
CA THR A 262 3.42 -1.79 29.00
C THR A 262 3.28 -3.28 29.35
N LEU A 263 2.35 -3.64 30.21
CA LEU A 263 2.13 -5.03 30.60
C LEU A 263 1.77 -5.91 29.39
N SER A 264 0.99 -5.37 28.46
CA SER A 264 0.64 -6.03 27.20
C SER A 264 1.88 -6.38 26.39
N ASP A 265 2.78 -5.43 26.20
CA ASP A 265 4.02 -5.62 25.43
C ASP A 265 5.03 -6.54 26.15
N GLN A 266 5.01 -6.59 27.48
CA GLN A 266 5.83 -7.53 28.25
C GLN A 266 5.32 -8.99 28.13
N ILE A 267 4.02 -9.18 27.97
CA ILE A 267 3.41 -10.50 27.85
C ILE A 267 3.46 -11.00 26.41
N ASN A 268 3.14 -10.15 25.44
CA ASN A 268 3.02 -10.48 24.02
C ASN A 268 4.28 -10.13 23.22
N VAL A 269 4.23 -9.07 22.43
CA VAL A 269 5.35 -8.54 21.64
C VAL A 269 5.43 -7.04 21.83
N LEU A 270 6.62 -6.46 21.73
CA LEU A 270 6.85 -5.03 21.87
C LEU A 270 6.30 -4.29 20.63
N GLY A 271 5.30 -3.44 20.84
CA GLY A 271 4.67 -2.65 19.80
C GLY A 271 3.52 -3.37 19.10
N SER A 272 3.06 -2.81 17.99
CA SER A 272 1.97 -3.35 17.18
C SER A 272 2.51 -3.93 15.89
N HIS A 273 2.19 -5.18 15.58
CA HIS A 273 2.74 -5.93 14.46
C HIS A 273 1.66 -6.30 13.45
N TYR A 274 2.03 -6.28 12.16
CA TYR A 274 1.18 -6.54 11.02
C TYR A 274 2.01 -7.32 9.98
N GLY A 275 1.47 -8.41 9.46
CA GLY A 275 2.24 -9.18 8.50
C GLY A 275 1.39 -10.03 7.57
N SER A 276 2.04 -10.61 6.57
CA SER A 276 1.42 -11.59 5.68
C SER A 276 2.41 -12.63 5.20
N TYR A 277 1.87 -13.80 4.87
CA TYR A 277 2.49 -14.75 3.95
C TYR A 277 1.83 -14.57 2.58
N ASP A 278 2.65 -14.43 1.56
CA ASP A 278 2.20 -14.13 0.21
C ASP A 278 2.55 -15.30 -0.72
N PHE A 279 1.56 -15.74 -1.51
CA PHE A 279 1.70 -16.84 -2.46
C PHE A 279 1.16 -16.39 -3.82
N LYS A 280 1.94 -16.57 -4.88
CA LYS A 280 1.49 -16.33 -6.25
C LYS A 280 1.99 -17.42 -7.18
N LEU A 281 1.07 -18.15 -7.79
CA LEU A 281 1.33 -19.07 -8.87
C LEU A 281 0.97 -18.37 -10.19
N SER A 282 1.89 -18.36 -11.13
CA SER A 282 1.71 -17.73 -12.43
C SER A 282 1.99 -18.73 -13.54
N TYR A 283 1.11 -18.74 -14.54
CA TYR A 283 1.34 -19.38 -15.82
C TYR A 283 1.37 -18.27 -16.87
N THR A 284 2.49 -18.15 -17.58
CA THR A 284 2.71 -17.05 -18.53
C THR A 284 3.20 -17.61 -19.85
N GLU A 285 2.40 -17.44 -20.90
CA GLU A 285 2.73 -17.69 -22.28
C GLU A 285 3.03 -16.38 -23.02
N LYS A 286 3.41 -16.48 -24.26
CA LYS A 286 3.73 -15.30 -25.10
C LYS A 286 2.55 -14.34 -25.24
N ASP A 287 1.35 -14.88 -25.40
CA ASP A 287 0.17 -14.12 -25.78
C ASP A 287 -0.87 -14.00 -24.64
N TRP A 288 -0.67 -14.67 -23.50
CA TRP A 288 -1.55 -14.57 -22.36
C TRP A 288 -0.87 -15.01 -21.05
N GLY A 289 -1.45 -14.60 -19.92
CA GLY A 289 -1.03 -15.04 -18.60
C GLY A 289 -2.20 -15.25 -17.67
N ALA A 290 -2.05 -16.19 -16.73
CA ALA A 290 -2.99 -16.42 -15.64
C ALA A 290 -2.25 -16.51 -14.32
N HIS A 291 -2.77 -15.83 -13.30
CA HIS A 291 -2.14 -15.75 -11.99
C HIS A 291 -3.18 -16.02 -10.92
N ILE A 292 -2.86 -16.90 -9.99
CA ILE A 292 -3.63 -17.14 -8.77
C ILE A 292 -2.77 -16.71 -7.61
N TYR A 293 -3.33 -15.95 -6.67
CA TYR A 293 -2.60 -15.49 -5.52
C TYR A 293 -3.43 -15.51 -4.24
N TYR A 294 -2.71 -15.63 -3.12
CA TYR A 294 -3.26 -15.58 -1.79
C TYR A 294 -2.30 -14.82 -0.87
N GLN A 295 -2.84 -13.83 -0.16
CA GLN A 295 -2.14 -13.12 0.90
C GLN A 295 -2.78 -13.46 2.22
N HIS A 296 -2.12 -14.30 3.03
CA HIS A 296 -2.54 -14.66 4.37
C HIS A 296 -2.08 -13.60 5.36
N TYR A 297 -3.02 -12.88 5.96
CA TYR A 297 -2.72 -11.79 6.89
C TYR A 297 -2.63 -12.30 8.33
N PHE A 298 -1.75 -11.70 9.15
CA PHE A 298 -1.62 -11.98 10.58
C PHE A 298 -1.19 -10.75 11.38
N ASN A 299 -1.63 -10.64 12.64
CA ASN A 299 -1.17 -9.64 13.60
C ASN A 299 -0.17 -10.23 14.60
N ASP A 300 -0.32 -11.50 14.94
CA ASP A 300 0.46 -12.17 15.97
C ASP A 300 0.78 -13.62 15.61
N LYS A 301 1.32 -14.36 16.61
CA LYS A 301 1.73 -15.75 16.43
C LYS A 301 0.56 -16.67 16.08
N SER A 302 -0.65 -16.43 16.60
CA SER A 302 -1.80 -17.27 16.30
C SER A 302 -2.18 -17.19 14.83
N GLY A 303 -2.19 -15.99 14.25
CA GLY A 303 -2.35 -15.77 12.82
C GLY A 303 -1.21 -16.38 11.99
N MET A 304 0.05 -16.25 12.44
CA MET A 304 1.21 -16.90 11.79
C MET A 304 1.10 -18.44 11.77
N GLU A 305 0.40 -19.03 12.72
CA GLU A 305 0.12 -20.48 12.81
C GLU A 305 -1.22 -20.85 12.10
N PHE A 306 -1.77 -19.96 11.28
CA PHE A 306 -3.02 -20.16 10.51
C PHE A 306 -4.28 -20.39 11.38
N ALA A 307 -4.30 -19.95 12.64
CA ALA A 307 -5.50 -20.04 13.48
C ALA A 307 -6.65 -19.19 12.92
N ASN A 308 -6.38 -18.14 12.14
CA ASN A 308 -7.35 -17.32 11.41
C ASN A 308 -7.83 -17.95 10.09
N LYS A 309 -7.45 -19.21 9.83
CA LYS A 309 -7.94 -20.07 8.73
C LYS A 309 -7.69 -19.45 7.35
N THR A 310 -8.76 -19.01 6.68
CA THR A 310 -8.73 -18.50 5.30
C THR A 310 -8.80 -16.98 5.22
N ASP A 311 -8.68 -16.27 6.36
CA ASP A 311 -8.63 -14.82 6.34
C ASP A 311 -7.44 -14.35 5.49
N GLY A 312 -7.70 -13.35 4.66
CA GLY A 312 -6.72 -12.84 3.72
C GLY A 312 -7.35 -12.36 2.42
N LEU A 313 -6.49 -12.05 1.45
CA LEU A 313 -6.85 -11.63 0.11
C LEU A 313 -6.60 -12.79 -0.87
N TRP A 314 -7.63 -13.23 -1.56
CA TRP A 314 -7.58 -14.21 -2.64
C TRP A 314 -7.73 -13.51 -3.97
N GLY A 315 -6.94 -13.85 -4.97
CA GLY A 315 -7.02 -13.18 -6.26
C GLY A 315 -6.75 -14.10 -7.44
N LEU A 316 -7.38 -13.71 -8.55
CA LEU A 316 -7.22 -14.29 -9.87
C LEU A 316 -6.99 -13.14 -10.86
N GLN A 317 -5.94 -13.22 -11.67
CA GLN A 317 -5.62 -12.23 -12.69
C GLN A 317 -5.41 -12.93 -14.03
N PHE A 318 -5.91 -12.32 -15.10
CA PHE A 318 -5.62 -12.69 -16.48
C PHE A 318 -5.00 -11.52 -17.22
N ASP A 319 -3.87 -11.76 -17.87
CA ASP A 319 -3.21 -10.85 -18.79
C ASP A 319 -3.52 -11.33 -20.21
N LEU A 320 -4.13 -10.47 -21.03
CA LEU A 320 -4.69 -10.79 -22.34
C LEU A 320 -4.18 -9.81 -23.42
N PRO A 321 -2.86 -9.69 -23.64
CA PRO A 321 -2.30 -8.68 -24.55
C PRO A 321 -2.77 -8.83 -26.00
N PHE A 322 -3.30 -10.02 -26.39
CA PHE A 322 -3.90 -10.24 -27.71
C PHE A 322 -5.30 -9.59 -27.86
N LEU A 323 -5.91 -9.12 -26.75
CA LEU A 323 -7.17 -8.38 -26.73
C LEU A 323 -6.92 -6.94 -26.27
N PRO A 324 -6.51 -6.01 -27.14
CA PRO A 324 -6.16 -4.65 -26.71
C PRO A 324 -7.29 -3.96 -25.93
N TRP A 325 -8.53 -4.18 -26.34
CA TRP A 325 -9.69 -3.60 -25.69
C TRP A 325 -10.03 -4.23 -24.32
N LEU A 326 -9.43 -5.37 -23.95
CA LEU A 326 -9.53 -6.00 -22.63
C LEU A 326 -8.19 -6.69 -22.34
N ASN A 327 -7.18 -5.92 -22.02
CA ASN A 327 -5.82 -6.46 -21.91
C ASN A 327 -5.51 -7.05 -20.54
N LYS A 328 -6.33 -6.74 -19.51
CA LYS A 328 -6.17 -7.32 -18.18
C LYS A 328 -7.48 -7.36 -17.39
N VAL A 329 -7.66 -8.43 -16.61
CA VAL A 329 -8.80 -8.61 -15.70
C VAL A 329 -8.31 -9.13 -14.37
N VAL A 330 -8.88 -8.62 -13.27
CA VAL A 330 -8.62 -9.06 -11.90
C VAL A 330 -9.94 -9.36 -11.20
N ALA A 331 -9.98 -10.45 -10.46
CA ALA A 331 -11.05 -10.78 -9.52
C ALA A 331 -10.45 -11.12 -8.17
N GLU A 332 -10.89 -10.45 -7.11
CA GLU A 332 -10.39 -10.65 -5.75
C GLU A 332 -11.52 -10.90 -4.75
N TYR A 333 -11.20 -11.65 -3.71
CA TYR A 333 -12.04 -11.86 -2.55
C TYR A 333 -11.24 -11.60 -1.28
N LEU A 334 -11.63 -10.57 -0.52
CA LEU A 334 -11.08 -10.29 0.80
C LEU A 334 -12.01 -10.85 1.88
N VAL A 335 -11.45 -11.56 2.84
CA VAL A 335 -12.16 -12.03 4.03
C VAL A 335 -11.28 -11.79 5.27
N THR A 336 -11.87 -11.16 6.31
CA THR A 336 -11.20 -10.86 7.59
C THR A 336 -12.13 -11.18 8.77
N MET A 337 -12.83 -12.31 8.70
CA MET A 337 -13.92 -12.62 9.61
C MET A 337 -13.53 -13.50 10.80
N ASN A 338 -12.50 -14.31 10.63
CA ASN A 338 -12.11 -15.28 11.65
C ASN A 338 -11.26 -14.65 12.76
N GLN A 339 -10.25 -13.86 12.39
CA GLN A 339 -9.36 -13.13 13.29
C GLN A 339 -8.86 -14.03 14.44
N SER A 340 -8.34 -15.22 14.10
CA SER A 340 -7.86 -16.28 15.00
C SER A 340 -8.91 -16.85 15.95
N GLY A 341 -10.22 -16.68 15.63
CA GLY A 341 -11.33 -17.22 16.38
C GLY A 341 -11.60 -16.50 17.69
N PRO A 342 -12.45 -17.07 18.57
CA PRO A 342 -12.74 -16.50 19.87
C PRO A 342 -11.50 -16.50 20.76
N MET A 343 -11.48 -15.60 21.75
CA MET A 343 -10.41 -15.55 22.76
C MET A 343 -10.27 -16.91 23.45
N HIS A 344 -9.04 -17.38 23.56
CA HIS A 344 -8.70 -18.62 24.24
C HIS A 344 -7.34 -18.49 24.94
N PHE A 345 -7.08 -19.35 25.93
CA PHE A 345 -5.79 -19.38 26.60
C PHE A 345 -4.89 -20.46 25.98
N ILE A 346 -3.67 -20.08 25.63
CA ILE A 346 -2.63 -20.98 25.15
C ILE A 346 -1.78 -21.35 26.35
N LEU A 347 -1.87 -22.59 26.81
CA LEU A 347 -1.09 -23.12 27.93
C LEU A 347 0.23 -23.65 27.36
N PHE A 348 1.34 -22.95 27.62
CA PHE A 348 2.66 -23.35 27.18
C PHE A 348 3.38 -24.29 28.13
N ASP A 349 3.04 -24.26 29.41
CA ASP A 349 3.70 -25.07 30.43
C ASP A 349 2.66 -25.46 31.50
N ARG A 350 2.48 -26.75 31.71
CA ARG A 350 1.50 -27.26 32.67
C ARG A 350 1.85 -26.85 34.11
N ASP A 351 3.12 -26.55 34.40
CA ASP A 351 3.63 -26.27 35.72
C ASP A 351 3.67 -24.75 36.03
N LYS A 352 3.42 -23.89 35.03
CA LYS A 352 3.48 -22.44 35.19
C LYS A 352 2.15 -21.78 34.81
N TRP A 353 1.13 -22.04 35.61
CA TRP A 353 -0.19 -21.43 35.50
C TRP A 353 -0.16 -19.89 35.31
N GLN A 354 0.86 -19.20 35.83
CA GLN A 354 1.01 -17.74 35.71
C GLN A 354 1.55 -17.28 34.35
N GLY A 355 1.80 -18.14 33.42
CA GLY A 355 2.37 -17.84 32.10
C GLY A 355 1.44 -18.10 30.93
N GLY A 356 0.14 -18.27 31.15
CA GLY A 356 -0.85 -18.45 30.08
C GLY A 356 -0.88 -17.22 29.16
N ARG A 357 -0.74 -17.43 27.85
CA ARG A 357 -0.89 -16.40 26.80
C ARG A 357 -2.31 -16.46 26.24
N GLY A 358 -2.95 -15.30 26.06
CA GLY A 358 -4.17 -15.21 25.29
C GLY A 358 -3.86 -15.39 23.79
N GLY A 359 -4.78 -16.01 23.08
CA GLY A 359 -4.79 -16.11 21.63
C GLY A 359 -6.20 -15.92 21.11
N GLY A 360 -6.35 -15.66 19.83
CA GLY A 360 -7.62 -15.40 19.19
C GLY A 360 -8.13 -13.99 19.42
N ASN A 361 -9.27 -13.70 18.81
CA ASN A 361 -9.95 -12.42 18.84
C ASN A 361 -9.02 -11.26 18.41
N ASP A 362 -8.20 -11.50 17.39
CA ASP A 362 -7.35 -10.48 16.79
C ASP A 362 -8.22 -9.32 16.32
N ASP A 363 -7.72 -8.11 16.47
CA ASP A 363 -8.42 -6.89 16.03
C ASP A 363 -7.60 -6.28 14.89
N TYR A 364 -7.77 -6.83 13.68
CA TYR A 364 -6.95 -6.49 12.53
C TYR A 364 -6.86 -4.98 12.32
N TYR A 365 -5.62 -4.48 12.13
CA TYR A 365 -5.25 -3.08 12.01
C TYR A 365 -5.41 -2.23 13.27
N ASN A 366 -5.98 -2.74 14.35
CA ASN A 366 -6.09 -2.05 15.62
C ASN A 366 -5.05 -2.53 16.65
N ASN A 367 -4.77 -1.68 17.62
CA ASN A 367 -3.91 -2.00 18.76
C ASN A 367 -4.31 -1.16 19.97
N GLY A 368 -4.18 -1.72 21.18
CA GLY A 368 -4.59 -1.06 22.42
C GLY A 368 -3.72 0.14 22.81
N GLU A 369 -2.42 0.11 22.52
CA GLU A 369 -1.49 1.22 22.79
C GLU A 369 -1.41 2.17 21.59
N TYR A 370 -1.25 1.63 20.37
CA TYR A 370 -1.16 2.40 19.13
C TYR A 370 -2.54 2.60 18.53
N THR A 371 -3.34 3.41 19.20
CA THR A 371 -4.78 3.57 18.95
C THR A 371 -5.16 4.12 17.58
N THR A 372 -4.22 4.74 16.85
CA THR A 372 -4.40 5.11 15.43
C THR A 372 -4.54 3.89 14.52
N GLY A 373 -4.16 2.72 15.04
CA GLY A 373 -4.09 1.50 14.26
C GLY A 373 -3.07 1.56 13.13
N PHE A 374 -3.17 0.64 12.18
CA PHE A 374 -2.27 0.54 11.02
C PHE A 374 -2.55 1.63 9.99
N SER A 375 -2.35 2.89 10.38
CA SER A 375 -2.64 4.06 9.57
C SER A 375 -1.56 5.14 9.68
N TYR A 376 -1.51 6.00 8.68
CA TYR A 376 -0.69 7.21 8.65
C TYR A 376 -1.53 8.36 8.09
N PHE A 377 -1.62 9.47 8.83
CA PHE A 377 -2.62 10.54 8.60
C PHE A 377 -4.05 10.00 8.55
N ASN A 378 -4.40 9.05 9.44
CA ASN A 378 -5.66 8.31 9.50
C ASN A 378 -6.05 7.54 8.23
N ARG A 379 -5.14 7.37 7.28
CA ARG A 379 -5.36 6.55 6.10
C ARG A 379 -4.65 5.22 6.28
N GLY A 380 -5.38 4.11 6.09
CA GLY A 380 -4.83 2.75 6.25
C GLY A 380 -3.64 2.50 5.34
N ILE A 381 -2.58 1.92 5.90
CA ILE A 381 -1.36 1.54 5.17
C ILE A 381 -1.60 0.27 4.36
N GLY A 382 -2.38 -0.66 4.91
CA GLY A 382 -2.82 -1.86 4.22
C GLY A 382 -4.04 -1.64 3.34
N SER A 383 -4.81 -2.70 3.10
CA SER A 383 -5.94 -2.72 2.17
C SER A 383 -6.99 -1.65 2.49
N PRO A 384 -7.39 -0.81 1.52
CA PRO A 384 -8.45 0.18 1.73
C PRO A 384 -9.83 -0.44 1.91
N LEU A 385 -10.03 -1.73 1.58
CA LEU A 385 -11.28 -2.45 1.83
C LEU A 385 -11.60 -2.63 3.33
N ILE A 386 -10.62 -2.41 4.19
CA ILE A 386 -10.81 -2.16 5.62
C ILE A 386 -10.89 -0.64 5.78
N PRO A 387 -12.09 -0.04 5.96
CA PRO A 387 -12.27 1.40 5.89
C PRO A 387 -11.39 2.17 6.89
N SER A 388 -10.65 3.12 6.37
CA SER A 388 -9.67 3.90 7.13
C SER A 388 -10.29 4.76 8.22
N PRO A 389 -9.56 5.08 9.32
CA PRO A 389 -10.04 5.96 10.39
C PRO A 389 -10.45 7.36 9.95
N GLU A 390 -9.99 7.85 8.79
CA GLU A 390 -10.42 9.14 8.26
C GLU A 390 -11.94 9.24 7.98
N TYR A 391 -12.62 8.08 7.84
CA TYR A 391 -14.08 8.03 7.73
C TYR A 391 -14.81 8.17 9.08
N ASN A 392 -14.09 8.26 10.20
CA ASN A 392 -14.67 8.43 11.52
C ASN A 392 -15.04 9.89 11.78
N THR A 393 -16.27 10.26 11.51
CA THR A 393 -16.76 11.66 11.63
C THR A 393 -16.82 12.19 13.06
N ASP A 394 -16.68 11.34 14.06
CA ASP A 394 -16.70 11.68 15.49
C ASP A 394 -15.30 11.94 16.08
N GLY A 395 -14.26 11.94 15.28
CA GLY A 395 -12.87 12.11 15.69
C GLY A 395 -12.31 10.95 16.53
N SER A 396 -12.96 9.77 16.49
CA SER A 396 -12.37 8.56 17.07
C SER A 396 -11.25 8.03 16.17
N LEU A 397 -10.20 7.53 16.79
CA LEU A 397 -9.06 6.88 16.13
C LEU A 397 -9.32 5.37 15.96
N GLY A 398 -8.50 4.73 15.13
CA GLY A 398 -8.58 3.30 14.87
C GLY A 398 -9.67 2.92 13.86
N PHE A 399 -9.64 1.65 13.48
CA PHE A 399 -10.53 1.08 12.46
C PHE A 399 -11.82 0.58 13.12
N LYS A 400 -12.97 1.15 12.75
CA LYS A 400 -14.29 0.76 13.27
C LYS A 400 -14.88 -0.46 12.58
N ASN A 401 -14.29 -0.91 11.48
CA ASN A 401 -14.81 -2.02 10.70
C ASN A 401 -13.66 -2.79 10.04
N ASN A 402 -13.19 -3.82 10.71
CA ASN A 402 -12.11 -4.68 10.22
C ASN A 402 -12.56 -6.13 10.01
N ARG A 403 -13.81 -6.45 10.31
CA ARG A 403 -14.44 -7.73 9.95
C ARG A 403 -15.25 -7.53 8.67
N VAL A 404 -14.62 -7.88 7.54
CA VAL A 404 -15.11 -7.57 6.19
C VAL A 404 -15.15 -8.83 5.33
N LYS A 405 -16.12 -8.89 4.43
CA LYS A 405 -16.13 -9.75 3.24
C LYS A 405 -16.34 -8.86 2.02
N SER A 406 -15.47 -8.95 1.05
CA SER A 406 -15.53 -8.10 -0.14
C SER A 406 -15.20 -8.91 -1.40
N TRP A 407 -15.98 -8.69 -2.45
CA TRP A 407 -15.64 -9.07 -3.82
C TRP A 407 -15.19 -7.83 -4.57
N HIS A 408 -14.09 -7.93 -5.30
CA HIS A 408 -13.57 -6.88 -6.15
C HIS A 408 -13.33 -7.45 -7.55
N PHE A 409 -13.79 -6.71 -8.56
CA PHE A 409 -13.60 -7.02 -9.98
C PHE A 409 -13.05 -5.80 -10.67
N ALA A 410 -12.04 -5.99 -11.50
CA ALA A 410 -11.40 -4.92 -12.20
C ALA A 410 -10.96 -5.34 -13.60
N ALA A 411 -10.98 -4.39 -14.53
CA ALA A 411 -10.53 -4.60 -15.89
C ALA A 411 -9.92 -3.32 -16.45
N GLU A 412 -8.95 -3.48 -17.34
CA GLU A 412 -8.39 -2.38 -18.12
C GLU A 412 -8.15 -2.80 -19.58
N GLY A 413 -8.11 -1.80 -20.47
CA GLY A 413 -7.84 -2.02 -21.88
C GLY A 413 -7.67 -0.72 -22.65
N ASP A 414 -7.25 -0.85 -23.89
CA ASP A 414 -7.03 0.23 -24.84
C ASP A 414 -8.15 0.23 -25.89
N ILE A 415 -8.97 1.29 -25.90
CA ILE A 415 -9.99 1.47 -26.94
C ILE A 415 -9.30 1.75 -28.29
N ASN A 416 -8.20 2.49 -28.22
CA ASN A 416 -7.29 2.73 -29.34
C ASN A 416 -5.93 3.17 -28.79
N THR A 417 -4.97 3.48 -29.65
CA THR A 417 -3.59 3.88 -29.27
C THR A 417 -3.50 5.16 -28.41
N GLN A 418 -4.57 5.91 -28.29
CA GLN A 418 -4.61 7.19 -27.56
C GLN A 418 -5.55 7.15 -26.35
N LEU A 419 -6.50 6.23 -26.35
CA LEU A 419 -7.59 6.17 -25.38
C LEU A 419 -7.58 4.81 -24.68
N SER A 420 -7.32 4.83 -23.36
CA SER A 420 -7.40 3.67 -22.47
C SER A 420 -8.48 3.86 -21.42
N TYR A 421 -8.96 2.76 -20.87
CA TYR A 421 -9.92 2.76 -19.81
C TYR A 421 -9.54 1.80 -18.68
N ARG A 422 -10.12 2.05 -17.51
CA ARG A 422 -10.08 1.15 -16.35
C ARG A 422 -11.45 1.15 -15.67
N VAL A 423 -11.90 -0.04 -15.27
CA VAL A 423 -13.14 -0.23 -14.51
C VAL A 423 -12.83 -0.95 -13.23
N LEU A 424 -13.33 -0.44 -12.11
CA LEU A 424 -13.28 -1.09 -10.80
C LEU A 424 -14.70 -1.24 -10.27
N PHE A 425 -15.00 -2.40 -9.70
CA PHE A 425 -16.25 -2.66 -8.98
C PHE A 425 -15.98 -3.47 -7.71
N THR A 426 -16.53 -3.03 -6.60
CA THR A 426 -16.40 -3.70 -5.31
C THR A 426 -17.75 -3.82 -4.63
N ALA A 427 -18.07 -4.97 -4.11
CA ALA A 427 -19.20 -5.20 -3.23
C ALA A 427 -18.68 -5.69 -1.87
N MET A 428 -19.03 -4.99 -0.79
CA MET A 428 -18.47 -5.26 0.54
C MET A 428 -19.54 -5.32 1.62
N ASN A 429 -19.30 -6.19 2.60
CA ASN A 429 -20.07 -6.30 3.82
C ASN A 429 -19.14 -6.12 5.00
N GLY A 430 -19.61 -5.45 6.07
CA GLY A 430 -18.87 -5.21 7.27
C GLY A 430 -19.67 -5.47 8.54
N TRP A 431 -19.00 -6.00 9.57
CA TRP A 431 -19.61 -6.40 10.83
C TRP A 431 -19.04 -5.64 12.03
N GLY A 432 -18.28 -4.55 11.80
CA GLY A 432 -17.56 -3.85 12.85
C GLY A 432 -16.25 -4.53 13.20
N THR A 433 -15.84 -4.47 14.44
CA THR A 433 -14.68 -5.19 14.99
C THR A 433 -15.12 -6.36 15.86
N SER A 434 -14.18 -7.19 16.31
CA SER A 434 -14.46 -8.25 17.28
C SER A 434 -14.90 -7.70 18.64
N TYR A 435 -14.38 -6.53 19.03
CA TYR A 435 -14.71 -5.87 20.30
C TYR A 435 -15.94 -4.98 20.22
N PHE A 436 -16.19 -4.36 19.05
CA PHE A 436 -17.30 -3.43 18.82
C PHE A 436 -18.08 -3.83 17.56
N PRO A 437 -18.82 -4.95 17.59
CA PRO A 437 -19.60 -5.41 16.45
C PRO A 437 -20.74 -4.43 16.15
N PHE A 438 -21.04 -4.23 14.87
CA PHE A 438 -22.22 -3.48 14.47
C PHE A 438 -23.51 -4.24 14.85
N LEU A 439 -24.54 -3.53 15.32
CA LEU A 439 -25.85 -4.09 15.58
C LEU A 439 -26.46 -4.74 14.33
N ASN A 440 -26.27 -4.09 13.19
CA ASN A 440 -26.69 -4.58 11.89
C ASN A 440 -25.50 -4.58 10.93
N LYS A 441 -25.37 -5.65 10.15
CA LYS A 441 -24.39 -5.76 9.09
C LYS A 441 -24.50 -4.54 8.15
N LYS A 442 -23.38 -3.86 7.88
CA LYS A 442 -23.31 -2.83 6.87
C LYS A 442 -22.98 -3.43 5.50
N PHE A 443 -23.53 -2.84 4.46
CA PHE A 443 -23.30 -3.22 3.08
C PHE A 443 -22.93 -1.98 2.25
N GLY A 444 -22.08 -2.16 1.25
CA GLY A 444 -21.75 -1.11 0.29
C GLY A 444 -21.29 -1.69 -1.04
N THR A 445 -21.52 -0.92 -2.10
CA THR A 445 -20.85 -1.13 -3.40
C THR A 445 -20.13 0.15 -3.79
N SER A 446 -18.98 -0.02 -4.43
CA SER A 446 -18.18 1.07 -4.99
C SER A 446 -17.80 0.72 -6.41
N SER A 447 -18.01 1.65 -7.33
CA SER A 447 -17.65 1.49 -8.74
C SER A 447 -16.91 2.71 -9.26
N LEU A 448 -16.01 2.48 -10.22
CA LEU A 448 -15.24 3.51 -10.90
C LEU A 448 -15.08 3.16 -12.37
N VAL A 449 -15.22 4.14 -13.25
CA VAL A 449 -14.76 4.08 -14.63
C VAL A 449 -13.81 5.25 -14.86
N ASP A 450 -12.55 4.94 -15.18
CA ASP A 450 -11.53 5.90 -15.58
C ASP A 450 -11.34 5.84 -17.09
N ILE A 451 -11.18 7.00 -17.74
CA ILE A 451 -10.78 7.14 -19.12
C ILE A 451 -9.54 8.02 -19.17
N ASN A 452 -8.54 7.60 -19.91
CA ASN A 452 -7.29 8.33 -20.12
C ASN A 452 -7.08 8.57 -21.61
N TYR A 453 -6.74 9.82 -21.94
CA TYR A 453 -6.46 10.24 -23.30
C TYR A 453 -5.06 10.85 -23.40
N THR A 454 -4.24 10.34 -24.33
CA THR A 454 -2.91 10.85 -24.66
C THR A 454 -2.94 11.43 -26.07
N HIS A 455 -2.69 12.74 -26.20
CA HIS A 455 -2.75 13.39 -27.48
C HIS A 455 -1.44 13.21 -28.27
N PRO A 456 -1.45 12.70 -29.51
CA PRO A 456 -0.23 12.33 -30.24
C PRO A 456 0.71 13.50 -30.56
N LYS A 457 0.15 14.73 -30.72
CA LYS A 457 0.94 15.94 -30.97
C LYS A 457 1.34 16.70 -29.71
N LEU A 458 0.78 16.35 -28.55
CA LEU A 458 1.08 16.97 -27.26
C LEU A 458 1.90 15.99 -26.40
N GLN A 459 3.19 15.87 -26.74
CA GLN A 459 4.09 14.94 -26.05
C GLN A 459 4.09 15.15 -24.53
N GLY A 460 3.89 14.07 -23.78
CA GLY A 460 3.87 14.05 -22.34
C GLY A 460 2.60 14.65 -21.69
N TRP A 461 1.59 15.04 -22.47
CA TRP A 461 0.29 15.43 -21.94
C TRP A 461 -0.66 14.23 -21.88
N LYS A 462 -1.31 14.07 -20.73
CA LYS A 462 -2.35 13.08 -20.49
C LYS A 462 -3.55 13.77 -19.86
N PHE A 463 -4.72 13.51 -20.41
CA PHE A 463 -6.01 13.95 -19.89
C PHE A 463 -6.72 12.75 -19.30
N SER A 464 -7.31 12.92 -18.14
CA SER A 464 -8.08 11.86 -17.47
C SER A 464 -9.46 12.36 -17.07
N GLY A 465 -10.43 11.48 -17.14
CA GLY A 465 -11.78 11.71 -16.63
C GLY A 465 -12.30 10.46 -15.96
N SER A 466 -13.00 10.60 -14.84
CA SER A 466 -13.56 9.47 -14.12
C SER A 466 -15.00 9.75 -13.68
N VAL A 467 -15.78 8.68 -13.64
CA VAL A 467 -17.10 8.63 -12.98
C VAL A 467 -17.07 7.51 -11.97
N ALA A 468 -17.55 7.78 -10.75
CA ALA A 468 -17.61 6.77 -9.70
C ALA A 468 -18.89 6.88 -8.88
N ALA A 469 -19.30 5.78 -8.28
CA ALA A 469 -20.50 5.74 -7.46
C ALA A 469 -20.32 4.79 -6.27
N ASP A 470 -20.71 5.24 -5.08
CA ASP A 470 -20.85 4.46 -3.86
C ASP A 470 -22.32 4.31 -3.50
N THR A 471 -22.70 3.14 -2.99
CA THR A 471 -24.04 2.86 -2.47
C THR A 471 -23.97 2.13 -1.13
N GLY A 472 -25.09 2.07 -0.45
CA GLY A 472 -25.27 1.29 0.78
C GLY A 472 -24.99 2.09 2.06
N THR A 473 -24.67 1.36 3.15
CA THR A 473 -24.52 1.90 4.51
C THR A 473 -23.08 1.85 5.03
N MET A 474 -22.15 1.31 4.22
CA MET A 474 -20.75 1.16 4.62
C MET A 474 -20.00 2.50 4.52
N LEU A 475 -20.03 3.11 3.34
CA LEU A 475 -19.33 4.35 2.99
C LEU A 475 -20.29 5.50 2.66
N GLY A 476 -21.61 5.24 2.75
CA GLY A 476 -22.66 6.18 2.36
C GLY A 476 -23.00 6.09 0.88
N LYS A 477 -23.74 7.09 0.39
CA LYS A 477 -24.13 7.20 -1.01
C LYS A 477 -23.46 8.43 -1.63
N SER A 478 -22.75 8.23 -2.72
CA SER A 478 -22.08 9.31 -3.43
C SER A 478 -21.95 8.94 -4.90
N VAL A 479 -22.24 9.90 -5.78
CA VAL A 479 -21.88 9.82 -7.20
C VAL A 479 -20.98 11.00 -7.49
N GLY A 480 -19.83 10.73 -8.09
CA GLY A 480 -18.84 11.76 -8.37
C GLY A 480 -18.23 11.63 -9.75
N PHE A 481 -17.66 12.73 -10.19
CA PHE A 481 -16.81 12.78 -11.37
C PHE A 481 -15.51 13.50 -11.06
N SER A 482 -14.48 13.21 -11.84
CA SER A 482 -13.21 13.91 -11.76
C SER A 482 -12.64 14.22 -13.13
N LEU A 483 -11.82 15.26 -13.19
CA LEU A 483 -11.01 15.60 -14.35
C LEU A 483 -9.56 15.79 -13.89
N GLY A 484 -8.64 15.35 -14.74
CA GLY A 484 -7.21 15.48 -14.48
C GLY A 484 -6.45 15.83 -15.75
N VAL A 485 -5.39 16.59 -15.58
CA VAL A 485 -4.42 16.91 -16.64
C VAL A 485 -3.04 16.68 -16.06
N THR A 486 -2.27 15.81 -16.68
CA THR A 486 -0.89 15.52 -16.28
C THR A 486 0.05 15.93 -17.40
N LYS A 487 1.15 16.59 -17.04
CA LYS A 487 2.28 16.85 -17.94
C LYS A 487 3.54 16.23 -17.37
N THR A 488 4.18 15.40 -18.17
CA THR A 488 5.51 14.84 -17.90
C THR A 488 6.49 15.28 -18.97
N GLY A 489 7.77 15.39 -18.60
CA GLY A 489 8.81 15.71 -19.57
C GLY A 489 10.20 15.47 -19.01
N ILE A 490 11.18 15.42 -19.91
CA ILE A 490 12.59 15.27 -19.57
C ILE A 490 13.21 16.66 -19.47
N LEU A 491 13.76 17.01 -18.31
CA LEU A 491 14.55 18.23 -18.13
C LEU A 491 15.95 18.05 -18.66
N LYS A 492 16.54 16.87 -18.44
CA LYS A 492 17.88 16.52 -18.90
C LYS A 492 18.01 15.00 -19.03
N ALA A 493 18.67 14.54 -20.07
CA ALA A 493 19.10 13.14 -20.25
C ALA A 493 20.63 13.11 -20.38
N TRP A 494 21.29 12.04 -19.89
CA TRP A 494 22.74 11.84 -19.94
C TRP A 494 23.15 10.70 -20.86
#